data_bd5953821f6e868cb6f4ebc98fc95bb4
#
_entry.id   bd5953821f6e868cb6f4ebc98fc95bb4
#
_cell.length_a   1.000
_cell.length_b   1.000
_cell.length_c   1.000
_cell.angle_alpha   90.00
_cell.angle_beta   90.00
_cell.angle_gamma   90.00
#
_symmetry.space_group_name_H-M   'P 1'
#
loop_
_entity.id
_entity.type
_entity.pdbx_description
1 polymer ?
#
loop_
_entity_poly.entity_id
_entity_poly.type
_entity_poly.pdbx_seq_one_letter_code
_entity_poly.pdbx_strand_id
1 'polypeptide(L)'
;LYPSTLEPWSEYLTGKMGQAPQPLWDPLAYAIREAHRRGMELHAWFNPYRARYKTAKGPAANRHISRTQPQLVRSYDGYQWLDPAEPAAAAHSLKVILDVTRRYDVDGIHIDDYF
;
A
#
# COMPACT_ATOMS: atom_id res chain seq x y z
N LEU A 1 -2.44 2.68 -3.78
CA LEU A 1 -2.74 3.53 -4.93
C LEU A 1 -3.56 2.81 -6.02
N TYR A 2 -4.36 1.81 -5.64
CA TYR A 2 -5.20 1.03 -6.56
C TYR A 2 -6.48 0.56 -5.82
N PRO A 3 -7.55 0.20 -6.51
CA PRO A 3 -8.75 -0.36 -5.88
C PRO A 3 -8.43 -1.70 -5.21
N SER A 4 -8.42 -1.73 -3.88
CA SER A 4 -8.09 -2.92 -3.09
C SER A 4 -9.21 -3.30 -2.13
N THR A 5 -9.38 -4.59 -1.90
CA THR A 5 -10.19 -5.14 -0.80
C THR A 5 -9.35 -5.40 0.45
N LEU A 6 -8.02 -5.37 0.35
CA LEU A 6 -7.08 -5.62 1.44
C LEU A 6 -6.70 -4.34 2.17
N GLU A 7 -6.41 -3.26 1.41
CA GLU A 7 -5.92 -2.00 1.92
C GLU A 7 -6.88 -0.84 1.57
N PRO A 8 -7.01 0.16 2.45
CA PRO A 8 -7.76 1.37 2.12
C PRO A 8 -7.02 2.23 1.08
N TRP A 9 -7.76 3.09 0.37
CA TRP A 9 -7.19 4.13 -0.44
C TRP A 9 -6.25 5.02 0.38
N SER A 10 -5.11 5.40 -0.21
CA SER A 10 -4.14 6.28 0.43
C SER A 10 -4.71 7.69 0.63
N GLU A 11 -4.46 8.28 1.80
CA GLU A 11 -4.83 9.66 2.09
C GLU A 11 -4.10 10.68 1.21
N TYR A 12 -2.92 10.32 0.68
CA TYR A 12 -2.15 11.20 -0.21
C TYR A 12 -2.79 11.39 -1.58
N LEU A 13 -3.76 10.56 -1.93
CA LEU A 13 -4.47 10.66 -3.21
C LEU A 13 -5.64 11.66 -3.16
N THR A 14 -6.33 11.73 -2.02
CA THR A 14 -7.58 12.51 -1.90
C THR A 14 -7.62 13.40 -0.66
N GLY A 15 -6.59 13.36 0.19
CA GLY A 15 -6.55 14.03 1.50
C GLY A 15 -7.22 13.25 2.63
N LYS A 16 -7.86 12.10 2.34
CA LYS A 16 -8.53 11.28 3.34
C LYS A 16 -8.33 9.80 3.08
N MET A 17 -7.78 9.08 4.07
CA MET A 17 -7.59 7.63 3.96
C MET A 17 -8.91 6.90 3.78
N GLY A 18 -8.95 5.96 2.84
CA GLY A 18 -10.12 5.16 2.51
C GLY A 18 -11.09 5.82 1.53
N GLN A 19 -10.85 7.07 1.15
CA GLN A 19 -11.65 7.75 0.14
C GLN A 19 -11.11 7.49 -1.25
N ALA A 20 -11.94 6.91 -2.13
CA ALA A 20 -11.60 6.75 -3.53
C ALA A 20 -11.57 8.10 -4.26
N PRO A 21 -10.76 8.26 -5.33
CA PRO A 21 -10.79 9.44 -6.17
C PRO A 21 -12.15 9.60 -6.89
N GLN A 22 -12.54 10.84 -7.15
CA GLN A 22 -13.77 11.20 -7.87
C GLN A 22 -13.42 12.10 -9.08
N PRO A 23 -13.69 11.67 -10.32
CA PRO A 23 -14.25 10.36 -10.70
C PRO A 23 -13.32 9.19 -10.34
N LEU A 24 -13.90 8.01 -10.18
CA LEU A 24 -13.11 6.81 -9.88
C LEU A 24 -12.15 6.49 -11.03
N TRP A 25 -10.87 6.40 -10.72
CA TRP A 25 -9.85 5.95 -11.65
C TRP A 25 -8.79 5.13 -10.90
N ASP A 26 -8.01 4.36 -11.64
CA ASP A 26 -6.97 3.49 -11.09
C ASP A 26 -5.58 4.03 -11.43
N PRO A 27 -4.88 4.67 -10.48
CA PRO A 27 -3.54 5.21 -10.69
C PRO A 27 -2.51 4.17 -11.12
N LEU A 28 -2.59 2.95 -10.58
CA LEU A 28 -1.64 1.88 -10.91
C LEU A 28 -1.85 1.41 -12.35
N ALA A 29 -3.08 1.10 -12.73
CA ALA A 29 -3.39 0.72 -14.11
C ALA A 29 -3.02 1.82 -15.11
N TYR A 30 -3.22 3.09 -14.74
CA TYR A 30 -2.81 4.22 -15.56
C TYR A 30 -1.28 4.26 -15.74
N ALA A 31 -0.52 4.15 -14.64
CA ALA A 31 0.94 4.21 -14.68
C ALA A 31 1.54 3.07 -15.54
N ILE A 32 1.04 1.83 -15.38
CA ILE A 32 1.46 0.68 -16.17
C ILE A 32 1.25 0.95 -17.67
N ARG A 33 0.01 1.32 -18.04
CA ARG A 33 -0.31 1.62 -19.44
C ARG A 33 0.60 2.71 -20.03
N GLU A 34 0.85 3.79 -19.27
CA GLU A 34 1.68 4.90 -19.75
C GLU A 34 3.17 4.56 -19.81
N ALA A 35 3.67 3.66 -18.96
CA ALA A 35 5.02 3.13 -19.04
C ALA A 35 5.18 2.24 -20.29
N HIS A 36 4.31 1.24 -20.44
CA HIS A 36 4.34 0.30 -21.55
C HIS A 36 4.21 0.98 -22.93
N ARG A 37 3.34 1.99 -23.05
CA ARG A 37 3.25 2.79 -24.28
C ARG A 37 4.54 3.49 -24.67
N ARG A 38 5.48 3.67 -23.74
CA ARG A 38 6.79 4.30 -23.97
C ARG A 38 7.93 3.30 -24.02
N GLY A 39 7.63 2.01 -24.00
CA GLY A 39 8.63 0.93 -23.98
C GLY A 39 9.39 0.85 -22.66
N MET A 40 8.79 1.33 -21.56
CA MET A 40 9.37 1.26 -20.22
C MET A 40 8.70 0.18 -19.40
N GLU A 41 9.47 -0.51 -18.56
CA GLU A 41 8.96 -1.38 -17.52
C GLU A 41 8.41 -0.56 -16.33
N LEU A 42 7.41 -1.11 -15.64
CA LEU A 42 6.93 -0.59 -14.37
C LEU A 42 7.12 -1.60 -13.26
N HIS A 43 7.97 -1.28 -12.30
CA HIS A 43 8.17 -2.07 -11.10
C HIS A 43 7.38 -1.45 -9.94
N ALA A 44 6.52 -2.23 -9.32
CA ALA A 44 5.75 -1.79 -8.16
C ALA A 44 6.61 -1.83 -6.90
N TRP A 45 6.85 -0.66 -6.29
CA TRP A 45 7.60 -0.55 -5.04
C TRP A 45 6.70 -0.76 -3.82
N PHE A 46 7.17 -1.58 -2.89
CA PHE A 46 6.50 -1.83 -1.61
C PHE A 46 7.43 -1.57 -0.44
N ASN A 47 6.87 -0.97 0.61
CA ASN A 47 7.41 -1.07 1.95
C ASN A 47 6.57 -2.11 2.72
N PRO A 48 7.10 -3.32 2.99
CA PRO A 48 6.30 -4.42 3.54
C PRO A 48 5.94 -4.25 5.02
N TYR A 49 6.61 -3.33 5.72
CA TYR A 49 6.42 -3.19 7.16
C TYR A 49 5.92 -1.82 7.62
N ARG A 50 5.97 -0.79 6.77
CA ARG A 50 5.45 0.53 7.16
C ARG A 50 3.94 0.60 6.98
N ALA A 51 3.20 0.44 8.10
CA ALA A 51 1.75 0.55 8.09
C ALA A 51 1.28 2.00 7.92
N ARG A 52 1.99 2.98 8.51
CA ARG A 52 1.62 4.39 8.39
C ARG A 52 2.81 5.33 8.54
N TYR A 53 2.85 6.35 7.68
CA TYR A 53 3.90 7.35 7.70
C TYR A 53 3.64 8.42 8.77
N LYS A 54 4.71 9.00 9.35
CA LYS A 54 4.62 9.98 10.47
C LYS A 54 3.90 11.28 10.12
N THR A 55 3.91 11.69 8.87
CA THR A 55 3.21 12.91 8.41
C THR A 55 1.76 12.67 8.05
N ALA A 56 1.25 11.44 8.23
CA ALA A 56 -0.13 11.10 7.97
C ALA A 56 -1.07 11.94 8.86
N LYS A 57 -2.03 12.62 8.22
CA LYS A 57 -3.01 13.48 8.88
C LYS A 57 -4.36 12.77 9.00
N GLY A 58 -5.11 13.09 10.03
CA GLY A 58 -6.43 12.52 10.23
C GLY A 58 -6.44 11.06 10.71
N PRO A 59 -7.61 10.46 10.92
CA PRO A 59 -7.74 9.11 11.45
C PRO A 59 -7.45 8.04 10.37
N ALA A 60 -6.94 6.90 10.82
CA ALA A 60 -6.87 5.72 9.97
C ALA A 60 -8.28 5.25 9.57
N ALA A 61 -8.46 4.81 8.32
CA ALA A 61 -9.71 4.23 7.85
C ALA A 61 -10.07 2.96 8.65
N ASN A 62 -11.36 2.63 8.74
CA ASN A 62 -11.82 1.48 9.53
C ASN A 62 -11.20 0.14 9.08
N ARG A 63 -10.86 0.03 7.80
CA ARG A 63 -10.23 -1.17 7.20
C ARG A 63 -8.70 -1.17 7.28
N HIS A 64 -8.08 -0.10 7.77
CA HIS A 64 -6.63 -0.04 7.90
C HIS A 64 -6.14 -1.06 8.95
N ILE A 65 -5.01 -1.70 8.69
CA ILE A 65 -4.48 -2.79 9.53
C ILE A 65 -4.27 -2.37 11.00
N SER A 66 -3.93 -1.11 11.26
CA SER A 66 -3.82 -0.59 12.64
C SER A 66 -5.14 -0.56 13.42
N ARG A 67 -6.29 -0.69 12.71
CA ARG A 67 -7.61 -0.79 13.33
C ARG A 67 -8.14 -2.22 13.35
N THR A 68 -7.86 -2.98 12.29
CA THR A 68 -8.39 -4.35 12.16
C THR A 68 -7.53 -5.37 12.90
N GLN A 69 -6.22 -5.13 12.99
CA GLN A 69 -5.25 -6.01 13.65
C GLN A 69 -4.20 -5.19 14.43
N PRO A 70 -4.61 -4.40 15.44
CA PRO A 70 -3.72 -3.48 16.16
C PRO A 70 -2.56 -4.19 16.88
N GLN A 71 -2.73 -5.47 17.22
CA GLN A 71 -1.68 -6.29 17.83
C GLN A 71 -0.45 -6.49 16.94
N LEU A 72 -0.60 -6.35 15.61
CA LEU A 72 0.50 -6.46 14.64
C LEU A 72 1.27 -5.16 14.46
N VAL A 73 0.82 -4.05 15.06
CA VAL A 73 1.33 -2.71 14.80
C VAL A 73 2.10 -2.18 16.00
N ARG A 74 3.29 -1.65 15.75
CA ARG A 74 4.13 -0.95 16.73
C ARG A 74 4.30 0.51 16.31
N SER A 75 4.22 1.42 17.28
CA SER A 75 4.48 2.84 17.04
C SER A 75 5.92 3.16 17.44
N TYR A 76 6.67 3.78 16.52
CA TYR A 76 8.03 4.22 16.74
C TYR A 76 8.32 5.48 15.92
N ASP A 77 8.87 6.50 16.55
CA ASP A 77 9.22 7.80 15.96
C ASP A 77 8.07 8.43 15.12
N GLY A 78 6.84 8.33 15.60
CA GLY A 78 5.66 8.84 14.92
C GLY A 78 5.15 7.98 13.74
N TYR A 79 5.88 6.95 13.37
CA TYR A 79 5.44 5.95 12.38
C TYR A 79 4.61 4.84 13.04
N GLN A 80 3.84 4.14 12.22
CA GLN A 80 3.28 2.84 12.57
C GLN A 80 3.93 1.77 11.69
N TRP A 81 4.50 0.76 12.34
CA TRP A 81 5.19 -0.35 11.70
C TRP A 81 4.47 -1.66 11.97
N LEU A 82 4.41 -2.53 10.99
CA LEU A 82 4.07 -3.93 11.22
C LEU A 82 5.26 -4.60 11.91
N ASP A 83 4.97 -5.38 12.96
CA ASP A 83 6.00 -6.10 13.70
C ASP A 83 6.55 -7.26 12.85
N PRO A 84 7.83 -7.25 12.45
CA PRO A 84 8.40 -8.31 11.62
C PRO A 84 8.52 -9.65 12.35
N ALA A 85 8.45 -9.67 13.69
CA ALA A 85 8.42 -10.90 14.48
C ALA A 85 7.06 -11.62 14.44
N GLU A 86 6.00 -10.92 13.96
CA GLU A 86 4.66 -11.49 13.85
C GLU A 86 4.45 -12.11 12.45
N PRO A 87 4.33 -13.44 12.33
CA PRO A 87 4.11 -14.08 11.02
C PRO A 87 2.88 -13.56 10.27
N ALA A 88 1.86 -13.13 11.00
CA ALA A 88 0.64 -12.55 10.42
C ALA A 88 0.90 -11.20 9.74
N ALA A 89 1.88 -10.41 10.19
CA ALA A 89 2.29 -9.17 9.55
C ALA A 89 2.94 -9.44 8.18
N ALA A 90 3.88 -10.37 8.12
CA ALA A 90 4.51 -10.80 6.86
C ALA A 90 3.46 -11.39 5.89
N ALA A 91 2.55 -12.23 6.40
CA ALA A 91 1.47 -12.83 5.61
C ALA A 91 0.51 -11.76 5.03
N HIS A 92 0.22 -10.68 5.78
CA HIS A 92 -0.60 -9.58 5.29
C HIS A 92 0.10 -8.86 4.12
N SER A 93 1.37 -8.48 4.30
CA SER A 93 2.14 -7.81 3.25
C SER A 93 2.28 -8.68 1.99
N LEU A 94 2.53 -9.96 2.16
CA LEU A 94 2.57 -10.91 1.05
C LEU A 94 1.23 -10.97 0.29
N LYS A 95 0.08 -10.97 1.00
CA LYS A 95 -1.23 -10.93 0.34
C LYS A 95 -1.41 -9.68 -0.52
N VAL A 96 -0.96 -8.52 -0.04
CA VAL A 96 -1.04 -7.25 -0.79
C VAL A 96 -0.16 -7.30 -2.04
N ILE A 97 1.08 -7.79 -1.93
CA ILE A 97 2.00 -7.95 -3.07
C ILE A 97 1.39 -8.92 -4.10
N LEU A 98 0.90 -10.07 -3.66
CA LEU A 98 0.25 -11.05 -4.53
C LEU A 98 -1.03 -10.54 -5.18
N ASP A 99 -1.80 -9.67 -4.51
CA ASP A 99 -2.98 -9.03 -5.12
C ASP A 99 -2.58 -8.14 -6.30
N VAL A 100 -1.51 -7.37 -6.16
CA VAL A 100 -0.97 -6.54 -7.25
C VAL A 100 -0.46 -7.42 -8.40
N THR A 101 0.40 -8.41 -8.13
CA THR A 101 0.98 -9.25 -9.18
C THR A 101 -0.04 -10.09 -9.95
N ARG A 102 -1.17 -10.44 -9.33
CA ARG A 102 -2.24 -11.21 -9.98
C ARG A 102 -3.20 -10.36 -10.81
N ARG A 103 -3.35 -9.10 -10.45
CA ARG A 103 -4.37 -8.22 -11.04
C ARG A 103 -3.81 -7.21 -12.03
N TYR A 104 -2.51 -6.96 -11.99
CA TYR A 104 -1.85 -5.92 -12.77
C TYR A 104 -0.67 -6.49 -13.53
N ASP A 105 -0.45 -5.99 -14.74
CA ASP A 105 0.65 -6.32 -15.62
C ASP A 105 1.91 -5.51 -15.23
N VAL A 106 2.33 -5.66 -13.96
CA VAL A 106 3.61 -5.08 -13.50
C VAL A 106 4.77 -5.96 -13.95
N ASP A 107 5.85 -5.33 -14.40
CA ASP A 107 7.04 -6.03 -14.89
C ASP A 107 7.92 -6.54 -13.74
N GLY A 108 7.80 -5.95 -12.56
CA GLY A 108 8.55 -6.37 -11.39
C GLY A 108 7.98 -5.86 -10.07
N ILE A 109 8.43 -6.48 -8.99
CA ILE A 109 8.23 -6.03 -7.61
C ILE A 109 9.55 -5.54 -7.07
N HIS A 110 9.55 -4.34 -6.48
CA HIS A 110 10.73 -3.75 -5.86
C HIS A 110 10.54 -3.59 -4.35
N ILE A 111 11.46 -4.12 -3.60
CA ILE A 111 11.61 -3.91 -2.15
C ILE A 111 13.07 -3.52 -1.93
N ASP A 112 13.29 -2.38 -1.30
CA ASP A 112 14.63 -1.91 -0.94
C ASP A 112 14.88 -2.02 0.57
N ASP A 113 16.02 -1.55 1.03
CA ASP A 113 16.44 -1.57 2.44
C ASP A 113 16.18 -0.24 3.16
N TYR A 114 15.50 0.70 2.51
CA TYR A 114 15.21 2.02 3.05
C TYR A 114 13.89 2.07 3.82
N PHE A 115 13.90 1.49 5.02
CA PHE A 115 12.74 1.42 5.91
C PHE A 115 12.93 2.23 7.20
#